data_fc5b3fa6aeec6ae8491c04d4c91173f9
#
_entry.id   fc5b3fa6aeec6ae8491c04d4c91173f9
#
_cell.length_a   1.000
_cell.length_b   1.000
_cell.length_c   1.000
_cell.angle_alpha   90.00
_cell.angle_beta   90.00
_cell.angle_gamma   90.00
#
_symmetry.space_group_name_H-M   'P 1'
#
loop_
_entity.id
_entity.type
_entity.pdbx_description
1 polymer ?
#
loop_
_entity_poly.entity_id
_entity_poly.type
_entity_poly.pdbx_seq_one_letter_code
_entity_poly.pdbx_strand_id
1 'polypeptide(L)'
;MNLNPVKTSTSWIPLVYEMKRERGSRVEIEVLPGISAFQKAASLLGAPIGHDFCVISLSDLMTPWDRIEKRIHAAATADFVTAVYNPKSEGRYWQLYRLKEIF
;
A
#
# COMPACT_ATOMS: atom_id res chain seq x y z
N MET A 1 -4.58 20.58 10.10
CA MET A 1 -4.57 19.45 9.15
C MET A 1 -5.25 18.27 9.80
N ASN A 2 -6.32 17.83 9.20
CA ASN A 2 -7.05 16.68 9.74
C ASN A 2 -6.45 15.40 9.17
N LEU A 3 -5.65 14.71 9.97
CA LEU A 3 -5.11 13.41 9.61
C LEU A 3 -6.18 12.38 9.93
N ASN A 4 -6.91 11.96 8.90
CA ASN A 4 -7.87 10.89 9.06
C ASN A 4 -7.13 9.57 9.34
N PRO A 5 -7.23 8.99 10.56
CA PRO A 5 -6.51 7.77 10.90
C PRO A 5 -6.97 6.55 10.09
N VAL A 6 -8.10 6.65 9.38
CA VAL A 6 -8.60 5.57 8.52
C VAL A 6 -7.80 5.47 7.24
N LYS A 7 -7.11 6.53 6.83
CA LYS A 7 -6.16 6.44 5.72
C LYS A 7 -4.83 5.93 6.24
N THR A 8 -4.72 4.64 6.38
CA THR A 8 -3.54 3.93 6.90
C THR A 8 -2.36 3.93 5.94
N SER A 9 -2.39 4.76 4.90
CA SER A 9 -1.26 4.87 4.00
C SER A 9 -0.07 5.46 4.73
N THR A 10 0.94 4.65 4.94
CA THR A 10 2.21 5.08 5.54
C THR A 10 2.90 6.18 4.75
N SER A 11 2.48 6.43 3.52
CA SER A 11 3.03 7.48 2.66
C SER A 11 2.72 8.90 3.16
N TRP A 12 1.66 9.09 3.95
CA TRP A 12 1.31 10.39 4.50
C TRP A 12 2.16 10.79 5.71
N ILE A 13 2.64 9.81 6.47
CA ILE A 13 3.36 10.06 7.71
C ILE A 13 4.67 10.81 7.47
N PRO A 14 5.55 10.37 6.55
CA PRO A 14 6.77 11.12 6.24
C PRO A 14 6.50 12.55 5.77
N LEU A 15 5.47 12.74 4.95
CA LEU A 15 5.08 14.06 4.45
C LEU A 15 4.68 15.00 5.59
N VAL A 16 3.92 14.51 6.55
CA VAL A 16 3.48 15.29 7.70
C VAL A 16 4.69 15.72 8.56
N TYR A 17 5.63 14.82 8.82
CA TYR A 17 6.84 15.14 9.55
C TYR A 17 7.71 16.15 8.80
N GLU A 18 7.80 16.03 7.49
CA GLU A 18 8.54 16.96 6.64
C GLU A 18 7.92 18.37 6.70
N MET A 19 6.60 18.47 6.57
CA MET A 19 5.87 19.73 6.70
C MET A 19 6.05 20.34 8.08
N LYS A 20 6.06 19.55 9.13
CA LYS A 20 6.34 19.99 10.49
C LYS A 20 7.70 20.65 10.58
N ARG A 21 8.73 20.01 10.03
CA ARG A 21 10.08 20.55 10.04
C ARG A 21 10.19 21.84 9.26
N GLU A 22 9.65 21.89 8.06
CA GLU A 22 9.71 23.05 7.17
C GLU A 22 9.07 24.29 7.81
N ARG A 23 7.98 24.09 8.52
CA ARG A 23 7.22 25.18 9.17
C ARG A 23 7.71 25.50 10.57
N GLY A 24 8.69 24.78 11.10
CA GLY A 24 9.15 24.96 12.47
C GLY A 24 8.04 24.78 13.51
N SER A 25 7.07 23.93 13.20
CA SER A 25 5.92 23.71 14.08
C SER A 25 6.31 22.92 15.32
N ARG A 26 5.73 23.29 16.47
CA ARG A 26 5.88 22.58 17.74
C ARG A 26 4.76 21.55 17.97
N VAL A 27 3.91 21.34 17.01
CA VAL A 27 2.82 20.35 17.08
C VAL A 27 3.43 18.95 17.25
N GLU A 28 2.93 18.23 18.24
CA GLU A 28 3.30 16.83 18.44
C GLU A 28 2.52 15.96 17.46
N ILE A 29 3.21 14.99 16.89
CA ILE A 29 2.63 14.02 15.97
C ILE A 29 2.64 12.65 16.63
N GLU A 30 1.46 12.05 16.74
CA GLU A 30 1.32 10.69 17.22
C GLU A 30 0.76 9.83 16.09
N VAL A 31 1.42 8.71 15.83
CA VAL A 31 0.97 7.75 14.82
C VAL A 31 0.20 6.64 15.53
N LEU A 32 -1.10 6.57 15.27
CA LEU A 32 -1.95 5.53 15.86
C LEU A 32 -2.12 4.39 14.86
N PRO A 33 -1.76 3.16 15.25
CA PRO A 33 -2.00 2.01 14.39
C PRO A 33 -3.50 1.70 14.33
N GLY A 34 -3.92 1.15 13.20
CA GLY A 34 -5.28 0.69 13.00
C GLY A 34 -5.30 -0.62 12.22
N ILE A 35 -6.48 -1.16 12.03
CA ILE A 35 -6.67 -2.36 11.22
C ILE A 35 -6.71 -1.95 9.75
N SER A 36 -5.77 -2.45 8.96
CA SER A 36 -5.72 -2.20 7.52
C SER A 36 -6.74 -3.05 6.76
N ALA A 37 -7.13 -2.57 5.57
CA ALA A 37 -8.10 -3.28 4.74
C ALA A 37 -7.66 -4.71 4.40
N PHE A 38 -6.36 -4.92 4.15
CA PHE A 38 -5.86 -6.26 3.84
C PHE A 38 -6.00 -7.23 5.02
N GLN A 39 -5.88 -6.75 6.25
CA GLN A 39 -6.07 -7.58 7.45
C GLN A 39 -7.53 -8.01 7.58
N LYS A 40 -8.46 -7.10 7.32
CA LYS A 40 -9.88 -7.42 7.32
C LYS A 40 -10.24 -8.42 6.22
N ALA A 41 -9.72 -8.20 5.02
CA ALA A 41 -9.91 -9.13 3.91
C ALA A 41 -9.36 -10.52 4.23
N ALA A 42 -8.15 -10.58 4.80
CA ALA A 42 -7.53 -11.84 5.19
C ALA A 42 -8.36 -12.59 6.24
N SER A 43 -8.96 -11.88 7.19
CA SER A 43 -9.81 -12.51 8.21
C SER A 43 -11.04 -13.20 7.61
N LEU A 44 -11.54 -12.71 6.47
CA LEU A 44 -12.67 -13.29 5.76
C LEU A 44 -12.27 -14.46 4.85
N LEU A 45 -10.99 -14.57 4.50
CA LEU A 45 -10.46 -15.56 3.56
C LEU A 45 -9.69 -16.69 4.24
N GLY A 46 -9.88 -16.91 5.52
CA GLY A 46 -9.19 -17.96 6.25
C GLY A 46 -7.80 -17.57 6.76
N ALA A 47 -7.57 -16.27 6.94
CA ALA A 47 -6.34 -15.72 7.49
C ALA A 47 -5.05 -16.17 6.77
N PRO A 48 -4.95 -15.97 5.44
CA PRO A 48 -3.80 -16.43 4.65
C PRO A 48 -2.49 -15.71 4.98
N ILE A 49 -2.52 -14.62 5.76
CA ILE A 49 -1.35 -13.82 6.14
C ILE A 49 -0.67 -14.31 7.43
N GLY A 50 -0.88 -15.56 7.81
CA GLY A 50 -0.25 -16.14 8.99
C GLY A 50 1.27 -16.34 8.89
N HIS A 51 1.81 -16.27 7.67
CA HIS A 51 3.24 -16.34 7.36
C HIS A 51 3.68 -15.09 6.60
N ASP A 52 4.66 -15.25 5.72
CA ASP A 52 5.19 -14.15 4.94
C ASP A 52 4.18 -13.62 3.94
N PHE A 53 4.07 -12.33 3.88
CA PHE A 53 3.17 -11.66 2.94
C PHE A 53 3.78 -10.33 2.49
N CYS A 54 3.27 -9.80 1.40
CA CYS A 54 3.64 -8.46 0.93
C CYS A 54 2.42 -7.66 0.52
N VAL A 55 2.60 -6.34 0.48
CA VAL A 55 1.58 -5.38 0.07
C VAL A 55 2.12 -4.58 -1.10
N ILE A 56 1.39 -4.60 -2.22
CA ILE A 56 1.81 -3.92 -3.43
C ILE A 56 0.70 -2.95 -3.87
N SER A 57 1.08 -1.72 -4.14
CA SER A 57 0.19 -0.75 -4.79
C SER A 57 0.42 -0.76 -6.30
N LEU A 58 -0.66 -0.82 -7.06
CA LEU A 58 -0.62 -0.74 -8.52
C LEU A 58 -0.70 0.71 -9.04
N SER A 59 -0.71 1.69 -8.14
CA SER A 59 -0.73 3.10 -8.52
C SER A 59 0.61 3.51 -9.14
N ASP A 60 0.57 4.00 -10.37
CA ASP A 60 1.74 4.49 -11.10
C ASP A 60 1.90 6.01 -11.05
N LEU A 61 1.13 6.68 -10.19
CA LEU A 61 1.17 8.15 -10.08
C LEU A 61 2.50 8.67 -9.54
N MET A 62 3.09 7.97 -8.57
CA MET A 62 4.36 8.37 -7.94
C MET A 62 5.49 7.37 -8.14
N THR A 63 5.17 6.19 -8.62
CA THR A 63 6.14 5.10 -8.84
C THR A 63 6.04 4.64 -10.29
N PRO A 64 7.16 4.61 -11.05
CA PRO A 64 7.13 4.10 -12.41
C PRO A 64 6.62 2.66 -12.47
N TRP A 65 5.88 2.34 -13.52
CA TRP A 65 5.30 1.00 -13.69
C TRP A 65 6.35 -0.11 -13.74
N ASP A 66 7.49 0.13 -14.36
CA ASP A 66 8.56 -0.86 -14.43
C ASP A 66 9.03 -1.30 -13.04
N ARG A 67 9.06 -0.39 -12.09
CA ARG A 67 9.39 -0.71 -10.69
C ARG A 67 8.29 -1.52 -10.03
N ILE A 68 7.03 -1.17 -10.29
CA ILE A 68 5.88 -1.91 -9.76
C ILE A 68 5.89 -3.33 -10.33
N GLU A 69 6.08 -3.48 -11.63
CA GLU A 69 6.14 -4.78 -12.29
C GLU A 69 7.26 -5.66 -11.73
N LYS A 70 8.41 -5.06 -11.46
CA LYS A 70 9.53 -5.75 -10.82
C LYS A 70 9.17 -6.30 -9.44
N ARG A 71 8.42 -5.52 -8.66
CA ARG A 71 7.92 -5.96 -7.34
C ARG A 71 6.92 -7.09 -7.47
N ILE A 72 6.04 -7.03 -8.46
CA ILE A 72 5.08 -8.10 -8.75
C ILE A 72 5.81 -9.40 -9.09
N HIS A 73 6.80 -9.34 -9.97
CA HIS A 73 7.60 -10.52 -10.31
C HIS A 73 8.32 -11.11 -9.10
N ALA A 74 8.88 -10.25 -8.25
CA ALA A 74 9.56 -10.70 -7.02
C ALA A 74 8.59 -11.42 -6.08
N ALA A 75 7.39 -10.88 -5.89
CA ALA A 75 6.37 -11.48 -5.05
C ALA A 75 5.89 -12.82 -5.60
N ALA A 76 5.69 -12.92 -6.91
CA ALA A 76 5.27 -14.16 -7.57
C ALA A 76 6.37 -15.22 -7.49
N THR A 77 7.63 -14.83 -7.74
CA THR A 77 8.77 -15.75 -7.68
C THR A 77 9.00 -16.29 -6.28
N ALA A 78 8.83 -15.46 -5.26
CA ALA A 78 8.99 -15.87 -3.86
C ALA A 78 7.73 -16.52 -3.28
N ASP A 79 6.66 -16.61 -4.03
CA ASP A 79 5.38 -17.18 -3.61
C ASP A 79 4.77 -16.49 -2.39
N PHE A 80 4.91 -15.17 -2.29
CA PHE A 80 4.32 -14.40 -1.21
C PHE A 80 2.80 -14.28 -1.37
N VAL A 81 2.09 -14.42 -0.27
CA VAL A 81 0.70 -13.95 -0.19
C VAL A 81 0.73 -12.44 -0.39
N THR A 82 -0.01 -11.95 -1.37
CA THR A 82 0.10 -10.56 -1.79
C THR A 82 -1.23 -9.83 -1.69
N ALA A 83 -1.24 -8.74 -0.93
CA ALA A 83 -2.35 -7.80 -0.90
C ALA A 83 -2.10 -6.71 -1.93
N VAL A 84 -3.08 -6.47 -2.77
CA VAL A 84 -2.99 -5.50 -3.87
C VAL A 84 -3.88 -4.31 -3.58
N TYR A 85 -3.29 -3.13 -3.56
CA TYR A 85 -3.99 -1.87 -3.39
C TYR A 85 -4.03 -1.11 -4.70
N ASN A 86 -5.06 -0.27 -4.86
CA ASN A 86 -5.28 0.52 -6.06
C ASN A 86 -5.31 -0.34 -7.32
N PRO A 87 -6.13 -1.42 -7.35
CA PRO A 87 -6.14 -2.36 -8.48
C PRO A 87 -6.69 -1.73 -9.76
N LYS A 88 -7.44 -0.66 -9.62
CA LYS A 88 -7.98 0.09 -10.76
C LYS A 88 -8.12 1.56 -10.41
N SER A 89 -7.95 2.41 -11.40
CA SER A 89 -8.35 3.81 -11.37
C SER A 89 -9.33 4.05 -12.51
N GLU A 90 -9.99 5.21 -12.56
CA GLU A 90 -10.90 5.53 -13.65
C GLU A 90 -10.25 5.27 -15.01
N GLY A 91 -10.84 4.38 -15.80
CA GLY A 91 -10.38 4.02 -17.13
C GLY A 91 -9.12 3.16 -17.17
N ARG A 92 -8.60 2.71 -16.05
CA ARG A 92 -7.36 1.92 -16.00
C ARG A 92 -7.59 0.60 -15.30
N TYR A 93 -7.60 -0.47 -16.09
CA TYR A 93 -7.71 -1.84 -15.58
C TYR A 93 -6.52 -2.71 -16.00
N TRP A 94 -5.65 -2.22 -16.86
CA TRP A 94 -4.59 -3.02 -17.46
C TRP A 94 -3.56 -3.50 -16.43
N GLN A 95 -3.33 -2.72 -15.36
CA GLN A 95 -2.39 -3.11 -14.31
C GLN A 95 -2.84 -4.38 -13.61
N LEU A 96 -4.12 -4.50 -13.33
CA LEU A 96 -4.68 -5.71 -12.69
C LEU A 96 -4.55 -6.92 -13.60
N TYR A 97 -4.82 -6.76 -14.89
CA TYR A 97 -4.66 -7.85 -15.85
C TYR A 97 -3.19 -8.27 -15.98
N ARG A 98 -2.28 -7.30 -16.00
CA ARG A 98 -0.85 -7.60 -16.04
C ARG A 98 -0.39 -8.36 -14.81
N LEU A 99 -0.88 -7.98 -13.64
CA LEU A 99 -0.61 -8.70 -12.39
C LEU A 99 -1.08 -10.15 -12.47
N LYS A 100 -2.28 -10.37 -12.98
CA LYS A 100 -2.82 -11.72 -13.15
C LYS A 100 -2.01 -12.57 -14.12
N GLU A 101 -1.44 -11.97 -15.15
CA GLU A 101 -0.55 -12.67 -16.10
C GLU A 101 0.75 -13.12 -15.42
N ILE A 102 1.30 -12.29 -14.52
CA ILE A 102 2.55 -12.60 -13.83
C ILE A 102 2.33 -13.67 -12.76
N PHE A 103 1.22 -13.55 -12.02
CA PHE A 103 0.84 -14.56 -11.03
C PHE A 103 0.15 -15.75 -11.69
#